data_4592023a60f89e0a191c6be0d974b114
#
_entry.id   4592023a60f89e0a191c6be0d974b114
#
_cell.length_a   1.000
_cell.length_b   1.000
_cell.length_c   1.000
_cell.angle_alpha   90.00
_cell.angle_beta   90.00
_cell.angle_gamma   90.00
#
_symmetry.space_group_name_H-M   'P 1'
#
loop_
_entity.id
_entity.type
_entity.pdbx_description
1 polymer ?
#
loop_
_entity_poly.entity_id
_entity_poly.type
_entity_poly.pdbx_seq_one_letter_code
_entity_poly.pdbx_strand_id
1 'polypeptide(L)'
;MKIDADNNLITPGSLEISDLKAIKVIGELNKVEDFLQGQLTSDISLLNNGASQLSCICDHKGQVMADFIVIKQDNDFFIIIQKDLISIFTSELEIFAKFGSVSFYVCDHKIIGEINNKGDSNNYYYSNDKFELSLYLKKSNYKNKNSINLDMWNAANKILGILHLDKSD
;
A
#
# COMPACT_ATOMS: atom_id res chain seq x y z
N MET A 1 -25.71 -14.86 -6.45
CA MET A 1 -25.59 -14.40 -5.05
C MET A 1 -25.99 -12.94 -5.04
N LYS A 2 -27.17 -12.58 -4.51
CA LYS A 2 -27.60 -11.19 -4.42
C LYS A 2 -26.80 -10.54 -3.29
N ILE A 3 -26.02 -9.55 -3.61
CA ILE A 3 -25.36 -8.68 -2.62
C ILE A 3 -26.48 -7.75 -2.14
N ASP A 4 -26.95 -7.96 -0.93
CA ASP A 4 -27.88 -7.04 -0.29
C ASP A 4 -27.18 -5.69 -0.12
N ALA A 5 -27.87 -4.61 -0.51
CA ALA A 5 -27.40 -3.24 -0.47
C ALA A 5 -27.06 -2.69 0.96
N ASP A 6 -27.27 -3.51 1.96
CA ASP A 6 -26.99 -3.21 3.36
C ASP A 6 -25.66 -3.85 3.82
N ASN A 7 -24.55 -3.42 3.33
CA ASN A 7 -23.16 -3.53 3.86
C ASN A 7 -22.88 -4.37 5.14
N ASN A 8 -23.72 -5.33 5.48
CA ASN A 8 -23.56 -6.22 6.65
C ASN A 8 -22.55 -7.37 6.43
N LEU A 9 -21.88 -7.42 5.27
CA LEU A 9 -20.92 -8.47 4.92
C LEU A 9 -19.48 -8.15 5.29
N ILE A 10 -19.14 -6.87 5.50
CA ILE A 10 -17.79 -6.47 5.88
C ILE A 10 -17.72 -6.39 7.40
N THR A 11 -16.94 -7.28 8.00
CA THR A 11 -16.70 -7.30 9.45
C THR A 11 -15.24 -6.88 9.75
N PRO A 12 -15.02 -6.16 10.87
CA PRO A 12 -13.69 -5.83 11.31
C PRO A 12 -12.83 -7.06 11.59
N GLY A 13 -11.57 -6.99 11.16
CA GLY A 13 -10.64 -8.08 11.36
C GLY A 13 -9.36 -7.88 10.56
N SER A 14 -8.45 -8.85 10.62
CA SER A 14 -7.15 -8.79 9.98
C SER A 14 -6.78 -10.07 9.25
N LEU A 15 -5.93 -9.95 8.23
CA LEU A 15 -5.32 -11.08 7.53
C LEU A 15 -3.88 -10.77 7.13
N GLU A 16 -3.08 -11.82 6.93
CA GLU A 16 -1.78 -11.71 6.24
C GLU A 16 -2.02 -11.77 4.73
N ILE A 17 -1.55 -10.75 3.98
CA ILE A 17 -1.69 -10.68 2.53
C ILE A 17 -0.40 -11.16 1.89
N SER A 18 -0.41 -12.41 1.41
CA SER A 18 0.80 -13.08 0.89
C SER A 18 1.26 -12.54 -0.46
N ASP A 19 0.37 -11.93 -1.25
CA ASP A 19 0.66 -11.47 -2.61
C ASP A 19 1.24 -10.06 -2.66
N LEU A 20 1.23 -9.36 -1.53
CA LEU A 20 1.92 -8.09 -1.37
C LEU A 20 3.34 -8.27 -0.82
N LYS A 21 4.22 -7.36 -1.20
CA LYS A 21 5.57 -7.21 -0.66
C LYS A 21 5.85 -5.76 -0.30
N ALA A 22 6.78 -5.58 0.64
CA ALA A 22 7.30 -4.27 0.99
C ALA A 22 8.65 -4.04 0.32
N ILE A 23 8.81 -2.90 -0.32
CA ILE A 23 10.10 -2.38 -0.79
C ILE A 23 10.47 -1.21 0.10
N LYS A 24 11.57 -1.32 0.84
CA LYS A 24 12.14 -0.17 1.56
C LYS A 24 12.90 0.71 0.58
N VAL A 25 12.64 2.01 0.63
CA VAL A 25 13.39 3.01 -0.13
C VAL A 25 14.55 3.47 0.74
N ILE A 26 15.79 3.28 0.28
CA ILE A 26 17.01 3.51 1.04
C ILE A 26 17.74 4.74 0.51
N GLY A 27 18.10 5.65 1.42
CA GLY A 27 18.83 6.88 1.14
C GLY A 27 18.80 7.84 2.32
N GLU A 28 19.38 9.02 2.18
CA GLU A 28 19.15 10.11 3.13
C GLU A 28 17.68 10.57 3.05
N LEU A 29 17.07 10.84 4.20
CA LEU A 29 15.62 11.10 4.29
C LEU A 29 15.12 12.16 3.29
N ASN A 30 15.79 13.30 3.24
CA ASN A 30 15.46 14.40 2.30
C ASN A 30 15.57 13.96 0.83
N LYS A 31 16.60 13.17 0.48
CA LYS A 31 16.77 12.65 -0.88
C LYS A 31 15.69 11.64 -1.25
N VAL A 32 15.29 10.80 -0.30
CA VAL A 32 14.18 9.85 -0.50
C VAL A 32 12.86 10.60 -0.69
N GLU A 33 12.58 11.63 0.13
CA GLU A 33 11.39 12.45 -0.01
C GLU A 33 11.33 13.18 -1.36
N ASP A 34 12.42 13.85 -1.75
CA ASP A 34 12.54 14.54 -3.04
C ASP A 34 12.37 13.57 -4.22
N PHE A 35 13.00 12.39 -4.13
CA PHE A 35 12.92 11.36 -5.15
C PHE A 35 11.46 10.86 -5.29
N LEU A 36 10.83 10.48 -4.18
CA LEU A 36 9.45 9.98 -4.21
C LEU A 36 8.47 11.07 -4.68
N GLN A 37 8.65 12.32 -4.23
CA GLN A 37 7.84 13.45 -4.67
C GLN A 37 7.96 13.69 -6.19
N GLY A 38 9.11 13.45 -6.77
CA GLY A 38 9.35 13.63 -8.20
C GLY A 38 8.89 12.47 -9.08
N GLN A 39 8.66 11.29 -8.53
CA GLN A 39 8.36 10.08 -9.29
C GLN A 39 6.94 9.55 -9.09
N LEU A 40 6.33 9.81 -7.93
CA LEU A 40 5.02 9.27 -7.59
C LEU A 40 3.90 10.26 -7.91
N THR A 41 2.70 9.74 -8.11
CA THR A 41 1.52 10.57 -8.40
C THR A 41 0.89 11.20 -7.17
N SER A 42 1.21 10.72 -5.96
CA SER A 42 0.71 11.26 -4.71
C SER A 42 1.68 12.30 -4.11
N ASP A 43 1.14 13.25 -3.35
CA ASP A 43 1.93 14.24 -2.64
C ASP A 43 2.56 13.63 -1.38
N ILE A 44 3.86 13.33 -1.46
CA ILE A 44 4.64 12.71 -0.37
C ILE A 44 4.81 13.67 0.81
N SER A 45 4.78 14.97 0.58
CA SER A 45 4.91 15.98 1.65
C SER A 45 3.78 15.92 2.68
N LEU A 46 2.62 15.38 2.29
CA LEU A 46 1.46 15.20 3.16
C LEU A 46 1.53 13.91 4.00
N LEU A 47 2.47 13.01 3.70
CA LEU A 47 2.57 11.72 4.37
C LEU A 47 3.30 11.82 5.71
N ASN A 48 2.56 11.88 6.80
CA ASN A 48 3.09 11.92 8.15
C ASN A 48 3.65 10.56 8.59
N ASN A 49 4.56 10.57 9.57
CA ASN A 49 5.09 9.34 10.17
C ASN A 49 3.96 8.49 10.78
N GLY A 50 3.93 7.20 10.45
CA GLY A 50 2.87 6.26 10.80
C GLY A 50 1.69 6.25 9.84
N ALA A 51 1.63 7.15 8.85
CA ALA A 51 0.56 7.22 7.87
C ALA A 51 0.86 6.42 6.59
N SER A 52 -0.18 6.20 5.80
CA SER A 52 -0.12 5.55 4.50
C SER A 52 -1.02 6.25 3.49
N GLN A 53 -0.68 6.14 2.20
CA GLN A 53 -1.47 6.71 1.10
C GLN A 53 -1.34 5.87 -0.17
N LEU A 54 -2.39 5.88 -0.99
CA LEU A 54 -2.38 5.31 -2.34
C LEU A 54 -1.51 6.14 -3.28
N SER A 55 -0.77 5.48 -4.15
CA SER A 55 0.03 6.11 -5.18
C SER A 55 0.23 5.19 -6.37
N CYS A 56 0.77 5.72 -7.45
CA CYS A 56 1.22 4.94 -8.60
C CYS A 56 2.41 5.60 -9.29
N ILE A 57 3.04 4.86 -10.18
CA ILE A 57 3.95 5.40 -11.20
C ILE A 57 3.27 5.33 -12.55
N CYS A 58 3.58 6.31 -13.40
CA CYS A 58 3.05 6.40 -14.76
C CYS A 58 4.19 6.46 -15.78
N ASP A 59 3.90 6.00 -16.99
CA ASP A 59 4.78 6.21 -18.13
C ASP A 59 4.73 7.67 -18.62
N HIS A 60 5.53 7.98 -19.66
CA HIS A 60 5.58 9.31 -20.28
C HIS A 60 4.26 9.75 -20.96
N LYS A 61 3.29 8.86 -21.13
CA LYS A 61 1.95 9.14 -21.66
C LYS A 61 0.91 9.30 -20.56
N GLY A 62 1.29 9.13 -19.29
CA GLY A 62 0.40 9.18 -18.15
C GLY A 62 -0.38 7.88 -17.91
N GLN A 63 0.03 6.77 -18.53
CA GLN A 63 -0.56 5.46 -18.25
C GLN A 63 0.04 4.88 -16.97
N VAL A 64 -0.82 4.35 -16.10
CA VAL A 64 -0.37 3.73 -14.85
C VAL A 64 0.40 2.44 -15.17
N MET A 65 1.62 2.35 -14.67
CA MET A 65 2.52 1.20 -14.82
C MET A 65 2.48 0.28 -13.61
N ALA A 66 2.36 0.85 -12.42
CA ALA A 66 2.20 0.11 -11.18
C ALA A 66 1.51 1.00 -10.14
N ASP A 67 0.54 0.43 -9.43
CA ASP A 67 -0.11 1.03 -8.27
C ASP A 67 0.39 0.38 -6.98
N PHE A 68 0.37 1.11 -5.89
CA PHE A 68 0.86 0.65 -4.61
C PHE A 68 0.41 1.57 -3.47
N ILE A 69 0.73 1.17 -2.24
CA ILE A 69 0.53 2.00 -1.05
C ILE A 69 1.90 2.41 -0.52
N VAL A 70 2.08 3.70 -0.29
CA VAL A 70 3.27 4.25 0.38
C VAL A 70 3.00 4.33 1.87
N ILE A 71 3.91 3.80 2.69
CA ILE A 71 3.88 3.90 4.15
C ILE A 71 5.13 4.65 4.61
N LYS A 72 4.96 5.64 5.48
CA LYS A 72 6.06 6.27 6.21
C LYS A 72 6.07 5.73 7.65
N GLN A 73 7.11 5.01 8.03
CA GLN A 73 7.27 4.43 9.37
C GLN A 73 8.67 4.66 9.89
N ASP A 74 8.81 5.25 11.09
CA ASP A 74 10.11 5.56 11.73
C ASP A 74 11.06 6.39 10.84
N ASN A 75 10.50 7.31 10.05
CA ASN A 75 11.15 8.10 9.01
C ASN A 75 11.68 7.29 7.81
N ASP A 76 11.40 6.01 7.73
CA ASP A 76 11.63 5.20 6.54
C ASP A 76 10.39 5.17 5.64
N PHE A 77 10.60 5.06 4.33
CA PHE A 77 9.54 4.88 3.35
C PHE A 77 9.50 3.46 2.83
N PHE A 78 8.28 2.91 2.79
CA PHE A 78 8.00 1.57 2.27
C PHE A 78 6.94 1.64 1.19
N ILE A 79 7.17 0.95 0.09
CA ILE A 79 6.23 0.75 -1.00
C ILE A 79 5.61 -0.64 -0.83
N ILE A 80 4.31 -0.71 -0.62
CA ILE A 80 3.57 -1.98 -0.52
C ILE A 80 2.92 -2.24 -1.86
N ILE A 81 3.38 -3.25 -2.54
CA ILE A 81 3.09 -3.51 -3.95
C ILE A 81 2.81 -5.00 -4.21
N GLN A 82 2.02 -5.30 -5.23
CA GLN A 82 1.84 -6.65 -5.73
C GLN A 82 3.19 -7.24 -6.17
N LYS A 83 3.45 -8.51 -5.83
CA LYS A 83 4.72 -9.18 -6.15
C LYS A 83 5.09 -9.08 -7.63
N ASP A 84 4.10 -9.23 -8.49
CA ASP A 84 4.30 -9.26 -9.94
C ASP A 84 4.66 -7.90 -10.53
N LEU A 85 4.35 -6.81 -9.83
CA LEU A 85 4.66 -5.44 -10.24
C LEU A 85 6.01 -4.94 -9.73
N ILE A 86 6.71 -5.69 -8.85
CA ILE A 86 8.02 -5.28 -8.29
C ILE A 86 9.04 -5.01 -9.40
N SER A 87 9.12 -5.90 -10.39
CA SER A 87 10.07 -5.75 -11.49
C SER A 87 9.80 -4.51 -12.34
N ILE A 88 8.53 -4.21 -12.59
CA ILE A 88 8.11 -3.00 -13.31
C ILE A 88 8.51 -1.77 -12.51
N PHE A 89 8.09 -1.70 -11.24
CA PHE A 89 8.41 -0.58 -10.35
C PHE A 89 9.91 -0.31 -10.28
N THR A 90 10.72 -1.35 -10.06
CA THR A 90 12.17 -1.17 -9.91
C THR A 90 12.86 -0.80 -11.22
N SER A 91 12.49 -1.40 -12.35
CA SER A 91 13.11 -1.09 -13.65
C SER A 91 12.78 0.32 -14.15
N GLU A 92 11.54 0.77 -13.98
CA GLU A 92 11.12 2.11 -14.39
C GLU A 92 11.81 3.21 -13.57
N LEU A 93 12.07 2.95 -12.29
CA LEU A 93 12.65 3.95 -11.39
C LEU A 93 14.18 3.84 -11.24
N GLU A 94 14.83 2.79 -11.74
CA GLU A 94 16.25 2.52 -11.48
C GLU A 94 17.17 3.68 -11.88
N ILE A 95 16.95 4.28 -13.05
CA ILE A 95 17.77 5.39 -13.53
C ILE A 95 17.63 6.61 -12.63
N PHE A 96 16.38 6.96 -12.29
CA PHE A 96 16.09 8.11 -11.43
C PHE A 96 16.59 7.89 -10.00
N ALA A 97 16.47 6.67 -9.49
CA ALA A 97 16.98 6.30 -8.17
C ALA A 97 18.50 6.47 -8.07
N LYS A 98 19.26 6.07 -9.10
CA LYS A 98 20.70 6.28 -9.18
C LYS A 98 21.07 7.76 -9.14
N PHE A 99 20.38 8.62 -9.91
CA PHE A 99 20.59 10.07 -9.88
C PHE A 99 20.23 10.69 -8.52
N GLY A 100 19.15 10.23 -7.90
CA GLY A 100 18.70 10.67 -6.57
C GLY A 100 19.54 10.13 -5.40
N SER A 101 20.54 9.26 -5.66
CA SER A 101 21.29 8.54 -4.62
C SER A 101 20.36 7.73 -3.70
N VAL A 102 19.36 7.10 -4.30
CA VAL A 102 18.36 6.25 -3.65
C VAL A 102 18.48 4.82 -4.18
N SER A 103 18.12 3.85 -3.39
CA SER A 103 18.07 2.45 -3.79
C SER A 103 16.85 1.73 -3.20
N PHE A 104 16.55 0.54 -3.71
CA PHE A 104 15.40 -0.26 -3.31
C PHE A 104 15.84 -1.57 -2.67
N TYR A 105 15.17 -1.94 -1.59
CA TYR A 105 15.38 -3.21 -0.90
C TYR A 105 14.05 -3.93 -0.64
N VAL A 106 13.86 -5.10 -1.23
CA VAL A 106 12.66 -5.93 -0.99
C VAL A 106 12.77 -6.56 0.40
N CYS A 107 11.82 -6.24 1.25
CA CYS A 107 11.82 -6.68 2.65
C CYS A 107 11.08 -8.01 2.85
N ASP A 108 11.51 -8.78 3.86
CA ASP A 108 10.81 -10.00 4.32
C ASP A 108 9.73 -9.72 5.39
N HIS A 109 9.19 -8.48 5.42
CA HIS A 109 8.09 -8.16 6.30
C HIS A 109 6.79 -8.83 5.86
N LYS A 110 6.01 -9.30 6.83
CA LYS A 110 4.62 -9.70 6.59
C LYS A 110 3.77 -8.45 6.42
N ILE A 111 2.90 -8.49 5.42
CA ILE A 111 1.92 -7.43 5.19
C ILE A 111 0.60 -7.87 5.83
N ILE A 112 0.13 -7.08 6.78
CA ILE A 112 -1.14 -7.31 7.46
C ILE A 112 -2.14 -6.27 6.97
N GLY A 113 -3.23 -6.74 6.37
CA GLY A 113 -4.40 -5.93 6.07
C GLY A 113 -5.37 -5.95 7.24
N GLU A 114 -5.92 -4.81 7.61
CA GLU A 114 -6.96 -4.68 8.63
C GLU A 114 -8.15 -3.92 8.09
N ILE A 115 -9.34 -4.45 8.37
CA ILE A 115 -10.61 -3.75 8.24
C ILE A 115 -11.01 -3.29 9.64
N ASN A 116 -11.17 -2.00 9.84
CA ASN A 116 -11.55 -1.38 11.10
C ASN A 116 -12.90 -0.69 10.96
N ASN A 117 -13.66 -0.51 12.07
CA ASN A 117 -14.80 0.39 12.03
C ASN A 117 -14.31 1.83 11.82
N LYS A 118 -15.20 2.68 11.31
CA LYS A 118 -14.90 4.11 11.13
C LYS A 118 -14.52 4.76 12.46
N GLY A 119 -13.33 5.38 12.48
CA GLY A 119 -12.79 6.08 13.65
C GLY A 119 -11.97 5.20 14.61
N ASP A 120 -11.85 3.90 14.34
CA ASP A 120 -11.06 2.99 15.19
C ASP A 120 -9.55 3.01 14.84
N SER A 121 -9.18 3.52 13.66
CA SER A 121 -7.79 3.60 13.21
C SER A 121 -7.37 5.03 12.90
N ASN A 122 -6.16 5.39 13.33
CA ASN A 122 -5.53 6.65 12.94
C ASN A 122 -4.63 6.51 11.69
N ASN A 123 -4.42 5.29 11.22
CA ASN A 123 -3.46 4.94 10.15
C ASN A 123 -4.14 4.13 9.04
N TYR A 124 -5.22 4.65 8.50
CA TYR A 124 -5.88 4.05 7.33
C TYR A 124 -5.36 4.69 6.03
N TYR A 125 -5.32 3.92 4.94
CA TYR A 125 -5.02 4.46 3.63
C TYR A 125 -6.28 4.80 2.83
N TYR A 126 -7.43 4.25 3.23
CA TYR A 126 -8.72 4.56 2.64
C TYR A 126 -9.88 4.32 3.62
N SER A 127 -10.96 5.07 3.48
CA SER A 127 -12.13 4.94 4.34
C SER A 127 -13.43 5.40 3.66
N ASN A 128 -14.56 4.91 4.17
CA ASN A 128 -15.89 5.44 3.89
C ASN A 128 -16.62 5.76 5.22
N ASP A 129 -17.94 5.90 5.18
CA ASP A 129 -18.75 6.21 6.36
C ASP A 129 -18.83 5.06 7.38
N LYS A 130 -18.46 3.83 7.01
CA LYS A 130 -18.68 2.61 7.78
C LYS A 130 -17.41 1.95 8.26
N PHE A 131 -16.38 1.88 7.42
CA PHE A 131 -15.13 1.19 7.74
C PHE A 131 -13.91 1.86 7.13
N GLU A 132 -12.74 1.44 7.61
CA GLU A 132 -11.42 1.91 7.22
C GLU A 132 -10.51 0.73 6.87
N LEU A 133 -9.67 0.90 5.85
CA LEU A 133 -8.64 -0.07 5.49
C LEU A 133 -7.27 0.43 5.92
N SER A 134 -6.54 -0.44 6.61
CA SER A 134 -5.17 -0.18 7.06
C SER A 134 -4.23 -1.29 6.59
N LEU A 135 -2.97 -0.92 6.35
CA LEU A 135 -1.90 -1.87 6.09
C LEU A 135 -0.76 -1.65 7.07
N TYR A 136 -0.20 -2.74 7.57
CA TYR A 136 0.91 -2.72 8.52
C TYR A 136 2.03 -3.64 8.10
N LEU A 137 3.27 -3.18 8.34
CA LEU A 137 4.46 -4.00 8.24
C LEU A 137 4.71 -4.68 9.60
N LYS A 138 4.70 -6.01 9.62
CA LYS A 138 4.96 -6.78 10.85
C LYS A 138 6.17 -7.68 10.71
N LYS A 139 7.03 -7.67 11.71
CA LYS A 139 8.08 -8.67 11.88
C LYS A 139 7.46 -9.98 12.37
N SER A 140 8.07 -11.08 12.12
CA SER A 140 7.65 -12.50 12.04
C SER A 140 6.72 -13.12 13.11
N ASN A 141 6.21 -12.44 14.13
CA ASN A 141 5.44 -13.07 15.23
C ASN A 141 4.03 -12.49 15.45
N TYR A 142 3.40 -11.94 14.40
CA TYR A 142 2.04 -11.40 14.53
C TYR A 142 0.99 -12.53 14.60
N LYS A 143 0.12 -12.47 15.62
CA LYS A 143 -1.10 -13.30 15.70
C LYS A 143 -2.30 -12.44 15.32
N ASN A 144 -3.03 -12.84 14.29
CA ASN A 144 -4.28 -12.18 13.90
C ASN A 144 -5.29 -12.20 15.05
N LYS A 145 -5.85 -11.03 15.34
CA LYS A 145 -7.09 -10.91 16.12
C LYS A 145 -8.24 -10.91 15.11
N ASN A 146 -9.28 -11.70 15.30
CA ASN A 146 -10.43 -11.79 14.38
C ASN A 146 -9.96 -11.97 12.92
N SER A 147 -9.56 -13.18 12.56
CA SER A 147 -9.09 -13.47 11.21
C SER A 147 -10.22 -13.32 10.18
N ILE A 148 -9.98 -12.53 9.14
CA ILE A 148 -10.81 -12.44 7.95
C ILE A 148 -10.14 -13.18 6.79
N ASN A 149 -10.91 -13.52 5.75
CA ASN A 149 -10.37 -14.13 4.54
C ASN A 149 -10.05 -13.09 3.46
N LEU A 150 -9.32 -13.51 2.42
CA LEU A 150 -8.92 -12.64 1.32
C LEU A 150 -10.13 -12.13 0.51
N ASP A 151 -11.20 -12.93 0.38
CA ASP A 151 -12.40 -12.50 -0.35
C ASP A 151 -13.08 -11.31 0.33
N MET A 152 -13.13 -11.31 1.67
CA MET A 152 -13.67 -10.18 2.44
C MET A 152 -12.79 -8.93 2.28
N TRP A 153 -11.47 -9.07 2.32
CA TRP A 153 -10.53 -7.98 2.06
C TRP A 153 -10.72 -7.39 0.66
N ASN A 154 -10.79 -8.24 -0.35
CA ASN A 154 -11.01 -7.82 -1.74
C ASN A 154 -12.38 -7.18 -1.94
N ALA A 155 -13.42 -7.70 -1.26
CA ALA A 155 -14.75 -7.09 -1.28
C ALA A 155 -14.73 -5.68 -0.66
N ALA A 156 -14.04 -5.50 0.47
CA ALA A 156 -13.89 -4.19 1.11
C ALA A 156 -13.18 -3.18 0.19
N ASN A 157 -12.07 -3.57 -0.46
CA ASN A 157 -11.39 -2.72 -1.45
C ASN A 157 -12.33 -2.33 -2.60
N LYS A 158 -13.07 -3.28 -3.17
CA LYS A 158 -14.03 -2.99 -4.26
C LYS A 158 -15.15 -2.05 -3.84
N ILE A 159 -15.68 -2.20 -2.61
CA ILE A 159 -16.71 -1.29 -2.08
C ILE A 159 -16.19 0.14 -1.96
N LEU A 160 -14.90 0.30 -1.63
CA LEU A 160 -14.23 1.60 -1.57
C LEU A 160 -13.81 2.13 -2.95
N GLY A 161 -14.02 1.35 -4.02
CA GLY A 161 -13.60 1.72 -5.38
C GLY A 161 -12.10 1.57 -5.62
N ILE A 162 -11.40 0.83 -4.76
CA ILE A 162 -9.97 0.55 -4.93
C ILE A 162 -9.83 -0.67 -5.84
N LEU A 163 -9.24 -0.45 -7.00
CA LEU A 163 -8.86 -1.49 -7.95
C LEU A 163 -7.33 -1.50 -8.01
N HIS A 164 -6.74 -2.66 -7.80
CA HIS A 164 -5.30 -2.85 -7.96
C HIS A 164 -5.00 -3.48 -9.31
N LEU A 165 -3.94 -2.99 -9.95
CA LEU A 165 -3.42 -3.61 -11.17
C LEU A 165 -2.82 -4.97 -10.87
N ASP A 166 -2.90 -5.87 -11.81
CA ASP A 166 -2.10 -7.09 -11.86
C ASP A 166 -1.31 -7.15 -13.17
N LYS A 167 -0.44 -8.14 -13.30
CA LYS A 167 0.44 -8.26 -14.48
C LYS A 167 -0.31 -8.53 -15.79
N SER A 168 -1.60 -8.88 -15.72
CA SER A 168 -2.45 -9.14 -16.89
C SER A 168 -3.12 -7.87 -17.44
N ASP A 169 -3.11 -6.78 -16.69
CA ASP A 169 -3.66 -5.49 -17.07
C ASP A 169 -2.65 -4.65 -17.87
#